data_2aa0209100ddf8996cc6a79be8f02afa
#
_entry.id   2aa0209100ddf8996cc6a79be8f02afa
#
_cell.length_a   1.000
_cell.length_b   1.000
_cell.length_c   1.000
_cell.angle_alpha   90.00
_cell.angle_beta   90.00
_cell.angle_gamma   90.00
#
_symmetry.space_group_name_H-M   'P 1'
#
loop_
_entity.id
_entity.type
_entity.pdbx_description
1 polymer ?
#
loop_
_entity_poly.entity_id
_entity_poly.type
_entity_poly.pdbx_seq_one_letter_code
_entity_poly.pdbx_strand_id
1 'polypeptide(L)'
;DYDEVLGTHGWTFEDKFEYNGVLYVHGTGCSGKGAITRMTNWNTSIVQGHIHTESFIAWHCTKLIRHFAMQVGCGVDDRSYAMAYARHFTKKYIVSCGVVLDNGRLPIVEPMELT
;
A
#
# COMPACT_ATOMS: atom_id res chain seq x y z
N ASP A 1 18.98 15.76 -5.07
CA ASP A 1 18.28 15.00 -4.06
C ASP A 1 16.79 15.35 -4.09
N TYR A 2 15.97 14.55 -3.42
CA TYR A 2 14.53 14.74 -3.46
C TYR A 2 14.08 16.04 -2.79
N ASP A 3 14.73 16.46 -1.73
CA ASP A 3 14.39 17.69 -1.03
C ASP A 3 14.52 18.91 -1.94
N GLU A 4 15.57 18.99 -2.72
CA GLU A 4 15.78 20.08 -3.66
C GLU A 4 14.73 20.08 -4.77
N VAL A 5 14.48 18.92 -5.35
CA VAL A 5 13.56 18.80 -6.50
C VAL A 5 12.11 19.02 -6.09
N LEU A 6 11.70 18.50 -4.94
CA LEU A 6 10.31 18.53 -4.49
C LEU A 6 10.01 19.65 -3.49
N GLY A 7 11.04 20.32 -2.98
CA GLY A 7 10.84 21.36 -1.96
C GLY A 7 10.31 20.83 -0.64
N THR A 8 10.66 19.59 -0.30
CA THR A 8 10.10 18.88 0.86
C THR A 8 11.01 18.96 2.08
N HIS A 9 11.36 20.17 2.48
CA HIS A 9 12.23 20.39 3.64
C HIS A 9 11.70 19.70 4.89
N GLY A 10 12.58 18.97 5.56
CA GLY A 10 12.22 18.25 6.79
C GLY A 10 11.57 16.88 6.57
N TRP A 11 11.42 16.44 5.34
CA TRP A 11 10.93 15.10 5.01
C TRP A 11 12.09 14.10 4.97
N THR A 12 11.81 12.87 5.32
CA THR A 12 12.74 11.74 5.14
C THR A 12 12.25 10.83 4.02
N PHE A 13 13.19 10.26 3.27
CA PHE A 13 12.89 9.36 2.14
C PHE A 13 13.55 8.03 2.41
N GLU A 14 12.76 6.98 2.54
CA GLU A 14 13.20 5.64 2.88
C GLU A 14 12.58 4.62 1.92
N ASP A 15 13.30 3.53 1.65
CA ASP A 15 12.77 2.42 0.86
C ASP A 15 11.67 1.67 1.61
N LYS A 16 11.79 1.64 2.92
CA LYS A 16 10.81 1.06 3.83
C LYS A 16 10.84 1.82 5.15
N PHE A 17 9.70 1.84 5.80
CA PHE A 17 9.53 2.59 7.04
C PHE A 17 8.75 1.73 8.03
N GLU A 18 9.22 1.65 9.25
CA GLU A 18 8.54 0.92 10.31
C GLU A 18 8.06 1.90 11.39
N TYR A 19 6.79 1.79 11.77
CA TYR A 19 6.19 2.64 12.78
C TYR A 19 5.09 1.87 13.51
N ASN A 20 5.14 1.89 14.84
CA ASN A 20 4.17 1.21 15.70
C ASN A 20 3.96 -0.27 15.32
N GLY A 21 5.05 -0.97 14.98
CA GLY A 21 4.97 -2.39 14.62
C GLY A 21 4.40 -2.68 13.24
N VAL A 22 4.24 -1.67 12.40
CA VAL A 22 3.76 -1.80 11.03
C VAL A 22 4.86 -1.41 10.06
N LEU A 23 5.10 -2.24 9.07
CA LEU A 23 6.06 -1.99 8.02
C LEU A 23 5.37 -1.38 6.79
N TYR A 24 5.85 -0.24 6.35
CA TYR A 24 5.34 0.48 5.18
C TYR A 24 6.35 0.33 4.04
N VAL A 25 5.92 -0.23 2.92
CA VAL A 25 6.77 -0.44 1.74
C VAL A 25 5.99 -0.11 0.48
N HIS A 26 6.72 0.20 -0.60
CA HIS A 26 6.06 0.33 -1.90
C HIS A 26 5.53 -1.02 -2.40
N GLY A 27 6.29 -2.08 -2.29
CA GLY A 27 5.88 -3.40 -2.74
C GLY A 27 6.53 -3.85 -4.05
N THR A 28 7.62 -3.22 -4.46
CA THR A 28 8.36 -3.59 -5.68
C THR A 28 8.66 -5.08 -5.72
N GLY A 29 8.43 -5.72 -6.85
CA GLY A 29 8.64 -7.15 -7.03
C GLY A 29 7.49 -8.04 -6.58
N CYS A 30 6.40 -7.46 -6.06
CA CYS A 30 5.22 -8.20 -5.67
C CYS A 30 4.19 -8.24 -6.80
N SER A 31 3.37 -9.27 -6.79
CA SER A 31 2.21 -9.41 -7.66
C SER A 31 1.08 -10.10 -6.89
N GLY A 32 -0.16 -9.87 -7.32
CA GLY A 32 -1.31 -10.48 -6.67
C GLY A 32 -1.31 -10.28 -5.15
N LYS A 33 -1.33 -11.36 -4.40
CA LYS A 33 -1.39 -11.34 -2.93
C LYS A 33 -0.04 -11.09 -2.25
N GLY A 34 0.85 -10.32 -2.89
CA GLY A 34 2.20 -10.06 -2.38
C GLY A 34 2.26 -9.46 -0.98
N ALA A 35 1.29 -8.64 -0.58
CA ALA A 35 1.23 -8.10 0.78
C ALA A 35 1.06 -9.19 1.82
N ILE A 36 0.21 -10.18 1.54
CA ILE A 36 0.00 -11.32 2.45
C ILE A 36 1.29 -12.13 2.57
N THR A 37 1.95 -12.41 1.45
CA THR A 37 3.21 -13.15 1.45
C THR A 37 4.29 -12.43 2.26
N ARG A 38 4.42 -11.11 2.11
CA ARG A 38 5.38 -10.33 2.89
C ARG A 38 5.07 -10.32 4.37
N MET A 39 3.79 -10.17 4.73
CA MET A 39 3.37 -10.22 6.12
C MET A 39 3.80 -11.55 6.76
N THR A 40 3.59 -12.65 6.06
CA THR A 40 3.95 -13.98 6.54
C THR A 40 5.47 -14.15 6.63
N ASN A 41 6.19 -13.80 5.56
CA ASN A 41 7.64 -14.00 5.48
C ASN A 41 8.40 -13.14 6.49
N TRP A 42 7.96 -11.91 6.70
CA TRP A 42 8.63 -10.97 7.60
C TRP A 42 8.03 -10.96 9.00
N ASN A 43 6.98 -11.73 9.21
CA ASN A 43 6.30 -11.88 10.49
C ASN A 43 5.95 -10.52 11.12
N THR A 44 5.32 -9.65 10.34
CA THR A 44 4.96 -8.30 10.77
C THR A 44 3.72 -7.83 10.02
N SER A 45 2.98 -6.89 10.62
CA SER A 45 1.94 -6.17 9.88
C SER A 45 2.59 -5.34 8.77
N ILE A 46 1.91 -5.22 7.63
CA ILE A 46 2.46 -4.53 6.47
C ILE A 46 1.40 -3.69 5.76
N VAL A 47 1.83 -2.53 5.28
CA VAL A 47 1.07 -1.67 4.35
C VAL A 47 1.88 -1.53 3.09
N GLN A 48 1.29 -1.86 1.94
CA GLN A 48 1.99 -1.70 0.67
C GLN A 48 1.07 -1.22 -0.46
N GLY A 49 1.71 -0.58 -1.45
CA GLY A 49 1.09 -0.17 -2.69
C GLY A 49 1.54 -1.05 -3.85
N HIS A 50 2.03 -0.44 -4.92
CA HIS A 50 2.57 -1.07 -6.14
C HIS A 50 1.52 -1.74 -7.03
N ILE A 51 0.66 -2.56 -6.48
CA ILE A 51 -0.38 -3.26 -7.25
C ILE A 51 -1.60 -2.36 -7.35
N HIS A 52 -1.79 -1.73 -8.50
CA HIS A 52 -2.81 -0.71 -8.69
C HIS A 52 -4.23 -1.26 -8.77
N THR A 53 -4.38 -2.56 -8.98
CA THR A 53 -5.67 -3.20 -9.26
C THR A 53 -6.27 -3.90 -8.04
N GLU A 54 -5.63 -3.80 -6.88
CA GLU A 54 -6.07 -4.50 -5.67
C GLU A 54 -6.05 -3.59 -4.46
N SER A 55 -7.07 -3.72 -3.63
CA SER A 55 -7.19 -3.01 -2.36
C SER A 55 -7.89 -3.95 -1.37
N PHE A 56 -7.22 -4.27 -0.28
CA PHE A 56 -7.77 -5.22 0.70
C PHE A 56 -7.04 -5.13 2.04
N ILE A 57 -7.64 -5.73 3.05
CA ILE A 57 -6.99 -6.01 4.33
C ILE A 57 -7.17 -7.50 4.62
N ALA A 58 -6.07 -8.18 4.91
CA ALA A 58 -6.06 -9.58 5.32
C ALA A 58 -5.45 -9.71 6.71
N TRP A 59 -6.02 -10.55 7.55
CA TRP A 59 -5.57 -10.78 8.90
C TRP A 59 -4.93 -12.15 9.05
N HIS A 60 -3.85 -12.20 9.84
CA HIS A 60 -3.24 -13.44 10.29
C HIS A 60 -3.11 -13.38 11.81
N CYS A 61 -3.83 -14.26 12.48
CA CYS A 61 -3.88 -14.28 13.94
C CYS A 61 -3.51 -15.67 14.46
N THR A 62 -2.64 -15.70 15.45
CA THR A 62 -2.32 -16.87 16.22
C THR A 62 -2.57 -16.57 17.70
N LYS A 63 -2.25 -17.53 18.57
CA LYS A 63 -2.33 -17.32 20.01
C LYS A 63 -1.44 -16.16 20.49
N LEU A 64 -0.33 -15.94 19.81
CA LEU A 64 0.71 -14.99 20.22
C LEU A 64 0.78 -13.73 19.39
N ILE A 65 0.29 -13.74 18.15
CA ILE A 65 0.41 -12.62 17.22
C ILE A 65 -0.90 -12.30 16.55
N ARG A 66 -1.04 -11.05 16.18
CA ARG A 66 -2.13 -10.55 15.32
C ARG A 66 -1.53 -9.57 14.33
N HIS A 67 -1.38 -10.00 13.08
CA HIS A 67 -0.83 -9.19 12.02
C HIS A 67 -1.84 -8.95 10.93
N PHE A 68 -1.69 -7.84 10.20
CA PHE A 68 -2.48 -7.56 9.01
C PHE A 68 -1.59 -7.27 7.81
N ALA A 69 -2.14 -7.52 6.64
CA ALA A 69 -1.58 -7.09 5.37
C ALA A 69 -2.59 -6.16 4.70
N MET A 70 -2.22 -4.90 4.49
CA MET A 70 -3.05 -3.93 3.81
C MET A 70 -2.44 -3.57 2.46
N GLN A 71 -3.20 -3.85 1.40
CA GLN A 71 -2.89 -3.43 0.03
C GLN A 71 -3.74 -2.20 -0.26
N VAL A 72 -3.11 -1.09 -0.65
CA VAL A 72 -3.80 0.19 -0.70
C VAL A 72 -4.18 0.66 -2.11
N GLY A 73 -4.01 -0.17 -3.14
CA GLY A 73 -4.33 0.25 -4.50
C GLY A 73 -3.39 1.36 -4.97
N CYS A 74 -3.94 2.41 -5.53
CA CYS A 74 -3.13 3.51 -6.04
C CYS A 74 -3.85 4.87 -5.92
N GLY A 75 -3.10 5.94 -6.17
CA GLY A 75 -3.63 7.29 -6.30
C GLY A 75 -3.66 7.79 -7.75
N VAL A 76 -3.66 6.89 -8.72
CA VAL A 76 -3.54 7.22 -10.14
C VAL A 76 -4.87 7.07 -10.83
N ASP A 77 -5.27 8.08 -11.59
CA ASP A 77 -6.41 7.99 -12.50
C ASP A 77 -5.97 7.25 -13.77
N ASP A 78 -6.50 6.03 -13.99
CA ASP A 78 -6.18 5.22 -15.15
C ASP A 78 -6.72 5.79 -16.47
N ARG A 79 -7.60 6.80 -16.38
CA ARG A 79 -8.10 7.54 -17.53
C ARG A 79 -7.14 8.63 -18.00
N SER A 80 -6.10 8.92 -17.21
CA SER A 80 -5.12 9.94 -17.56
C SER A 80 -4.34 9.55 -18.83
N TYR A 81 -3.83 10.54 -19.55
CA TYR A 81 -3.06 10.31 -20.77
C TYR A 81 -1.84 9.42 -20.54
N ALA A 82 -1.16 9.63 -19.43
CA ALA A 82 0.05 8.86 -19.09
C ALA A 82 -0.25 7.37 -18.91
N MET A 83 -1.50 7.00 -18.60
CA MET A 83 -1.92 5.63 -18.35
C MET A 83 -2.80 5.07 -19.47
N ALA A 84 -2.79 5.71 -20.65
CA ALA A 84 -3.64 5.32 -21.77
C ALA A 84 -3.43 3.86 -22.23
N TYR A 85 -2.22 3.33 -22.09
CA TYR A 85 -1.92 1.96 -22.43
C TYR A 85 -2.71 0.93 -21.59
N ALA A 86 -3.12 1.31 -20.38
CA ALA A 86 -3.85 0.42 -19.49
C ALA A 86 -5.34 0.27 -19.86
N ARG A 87 -5.85 1.05 -20.80
CA ARG A 87 -7.28 1.03 -21.20
C ARG A 87 -7.74 -0.30 -21.75
N HIS A 88 -6.83 -1.09 -22.33
CA HIS A 88 -7.14 -2.39 -22.92
C HIS A 88 -7.07 -3.53 -21.92
N PHE A 89 -6.62 -3.29 -20.70
CA PHE A 89 -6.52 -4.34 -19.69
C PHE A 89 -7.90 -4.60 -19.08
N THR A 90 -8.17 -5.88 -18.81
CA THR A 90 -9.41 -6.28 -18.14
C THR A 90 -9.46 -5.81 -16.68
N LYS A 91 -8.30 -5.84 -16.02
CA LYS A 91 -8.20 -5.29 -14.65
C LYS A 91 -8.10 -3.79 -14.70
N LYS A 92 -8.80 -3.12 -13.81
CA LYS A 92 -8.80 -1.67 -13.68
C LYS A 92 -8.21 -1.24 -12.36
N TYR A 93 -7.68 -0.02 -12.31
CA TYR A 93 -7.11 0.56 -11.10
C TYR A 93 -8.19 0.83 -10.07
N ILE A 94 -7.84 0.60 -8.82
CA ILE A 94 -8.65 1.03 -7.70
C ILE A 94 -7.93 2.16 -6.97
N VAL A 95 -8.56 3.33 -6.96
CA VAL A 95 -8.05 4.46 -6.20
C VAL A 95 -8.50 4.30 -4.76
N SER A 96 -7.54 4.26 -3.86
CA SER A 96 -7.84 4.12 -2.44
C SER A 96 -6.72 4.68 -1.59
N CYS A 97 -7.02 4.96 -0.34
CA CYS A 97 -6.02 5.30 0.65
C CYS A 97 -6.14 4.38 1.85
N GLY A 98 -5.05 4.23 2.57
CA GLY A 98 -5.00 3.46 3.79
C GLY A 98 -4.69 4.36 4.98
N VAL A 99 -5.27 4.02 6.12
CA VAL A 99 -4.98 4.67 7.40
C VAL A 99 -4.77 3.58 8.44
N VAL A 100 -3.77 3.75 9.28
CA VAL A 100 -3.53 2.84 10.41
C VAL A 100 -3.71 3.65 11.69
N LEU A 101 -4.67 3.24 12.48
CA LEU A 101 -5.02 3.89 13.76
C LEU A 101 -4.65 2.99 14.93
N ASP A 102 -4.93 3.48 16.14
CA ASP A 102 -4.79 2.74 17.38
C ASP A 102 -3.38 2.14 17.54
N ASN A 103 -2.36 2.99 17.36
CA ASN A 103 -0.94 2.64 17.52
C ASN A 103 -0.53 1.41 16.68
N GLY A 104 -1.00 1.35 15.44
CA GLY A 104 -0.62 0.28 14.51
C GLY A 104 -1.54 -0.93 14.53
N ARG A 105 -2.67 -0.88 15.24
CA ARG A 105 -3.55 -2.03 15.42
C ARG A 105 -4.81 -2.02 14.57
N LEU A 106 -5.20 -0.86 14.06
CA LEU A 106 -6.45 -0.72 13.30
C LEU A 106 -6.20 -0.22 11.89
N PRO A 107 -6.06 -1.12 10.90
CA PRO A 107 -5.95 -0.75 9.51
C PRO A 107 -7.32 -0.45 8.92
N ILE A 108 -7.39 0.58 8.10
CA ILE A 108 -8.58 0.96 7.34
C ILE A 108 -8.14 1.26 5.92
N VAL A 109 -8.81 0.67 4.94
CA VAL A 109 -8.63 1.03 3.54
C VAL A 109 -9.93 1.59 3.00
N GLU A 110 -9.84 2.75 2.36
CA GLU A 110 -11.02 3.46 1.86
C GLU A 110 -10.93 3.62 0.35
N PRO A 111 -11.74 2.86 -0.41
CA PRO A 111 -11.83 3.06 -1.85
C PRO A 111 -12.49 4.41 -2.16
N MET A 112 -12.04 5.04 -3.23
CA MET A 112 -12.54 6.32 -3.70
C MET A 112 -12.94 6.21 -5.17
N GLU A 113 -14.03 6.87 -5.53
CA GLU A 113 -14.44 6.99 -6.92
C GLU A 113 -13.97 8.30 -7.49
N LEU A 114 -13.47 8.26 -8.73
CA LEU A 114 -13.09 9.44 -9.48
C LEU A 114 -14.30 9.90 -10.31
N THR A 115 -14.72 11.11 -10.06
CA THR A 115 -15.85 11.71 -10.78
C THR A 115 -15.41 12.47 -12.04
#